data_7daa8c673b9f34b0718650e96cb11e7e
#
_entry.id   7daa8c673b9f34b0718650e96cb11e7e
#
_cell.length_a   1.000
_cell.length_b   1.000
_cell.length_c   1.000
_cell.angle_alpha   90.00
_cell.angle_beta   90.00
_cell.angle_gamma   90.00
#
_symmetry.space_group_name_H-M   'P 1'
#
loop_
_entity.id
_entity.type
_entity.pdbx_description
1 polymer ?
#
loop_
_entity_poly.entity_id
_entity_poly.type
_entity_poly.pdbx_seq_one_letter_code
_entity_poly.pdbx_strand_id
1 'polypeptide(L)'
;LKELNLKKVSFKASTIRDFKAPNWLDIRNFEKSYIDREPTVLVVGCGQAGLSIASRLKQLNIDTLVIDKHERIGDNWRKRYHSLTLHNQTQVNHLPLMPFPKTWPTYIAKDKLAGWFEYYAESLELNVWNNTEFISAEYLSKDKIWDVKIKDTKGKIKKIKPQHIVMAIGVSSVPQMPDIKGIENFKGEKIHSGYFKSGKPYQNKNVLVFGTGTSSHDVSQDLHANGANVTMVQRSPTMIVNLEPSAQLPYALYQEGPSTDDCDLIAISSPLSVLKKTHQILTKQSKKLDLSLIHI
;
A
#
# COMPACT_ATOMS: atom_id res chain seq x y z
N LEU A 1 -10.75 -23.89 -12.12
CA LEU A 1 -11.00 -23.42 -10.75
C LEU A 1 -12.45 -23.74 -10.43
N LYS A 2 -12.70 -24.84 -9.70
CA LYS A 2 -14.00 -25.12 -9.14
C LYS A 2 -14.41 -23.90 -8.32
N GLU A 3 -15.59 -23.36 -8.61
CA GLU A 3 -16.20 -22.33 -7.78
C GLU A 3 -15.99 -22.70 -6.33
N LEU A 4 -15.21 -21.90 -5.61
CA LEU A 4 -15.20 -21.95 -4.17
C LEU A 4 -16.65 -21.68 -3.78
N ASN A 5 -17.33 -22.71 -3.27
CA ASN A 5 -18.67 -22.59 -2.72
C ASN A 5 -18.58 -21.58 -1.57
N LEU A 6 -18.66 -20.30 -1.92
CA LEU A 6 -18.85 -19.24 -0.96
C LEU A 6 -20.18 -19.51 -0.31
N LYS A 7 -20.19 -20.09 0.88
CA LYS A 7 -21.38 -20.08 1.71
C LYS A 7 -21.79 -18.61 1.76
N LYS A 8 -22.89 -18.26 1.10
CA LYS A 8 -23.55 -16.99 1.32
C LYS A 8 -23.62 -16.85 2.82
N VAL A 9 -22.94 -15.86 3.37
CA VAL A 9 -23.18 -15.45 4.75
C VAL A 9 -24.63 -15.04 4.74
N SER A 10 -25.52 -15.93 5.16
CA SER A 10 -26.91 -15.58 5.33
C SER A 10 -26.90 -14.65 6.53
N PHE A 11 -26.86 -13.34 6.26
CA PHE A 11 -27.40 -12.43 7.23
C PHE A 11 -28.82 -12.95 7.50
N LYS A 12 -29.08 -13.38 8.72
CA LYS A 12 -30.45 -13.39 9.21
C LYS A 12 -30.79 -11.89 9.34
N ALA A 13 -31.03 -11.27 8.18
CA ALA A 13 -31.54 -9.94 8.15
C ALA A 13 -32.85 -9.99 8.93
N SER A 14 -32.90 -9.29 10.04
CA SER A 14 -34.16 -8.88 10.61
C SER A 14 -35.00 -8.32 9.48
N THR A 15 -36.26 -8.70 9.40
CA THR A 15 -37.15 -8.06 8.43
C THR A 15 -37.02 -6.54 8.62
N ILE A 16 -37.05 -5.79 7.50
CA ILE A 16 -36.92 -4.33 7.47
C ILE A 16 -37.80 -3.59 8.51
N ARG A 17 -38.73 -4.29 9.14
CA ARG A 17 -39.72 -3.78 10.08
C ARG A 17 -39.59 -4.28 11.52
N ASP A 18 -38.60 -5.07 11.84
CA ASP A 18 -38.38 -5.46 13.23
C ASP A 18 -37.50 -4.41 13.95
N PHE A 19 -38.14 -3.42 14.53
CA PHE A 19 -37.48 -2.34 15.28
C PHE A 19 -36.79 -2.79 16.59
N LYS A 20 -36.95 -4.06 16.98
CA LYS A 20 -36.31 -4.62 18.17
C LYS A 20 -35.07 -5.44 17.82
N ALA A 21 -34.90 -5.83 16.55
CA ALA A 21 -33.73 -6.54 16.12
C ALA A 21 -32.56 -5.59 15.84
N PRO A 22 -31.31 -6.01 16.09
CA PRO A 22 -30.10 -5.25 15.69
C PRO A 22 -30.12 -4.98 14.19
N ASN A 23 -29.85 -3.75 13.78
CA ASN A 23 -29.68 -3.42 12.38
C ASN A 23 -28.31 -3.88 11.88
N TRP A 24 -28.05 -3.74 10.56
CA TRP A 24 -26.77 -4.12 9.97
C TRP A 24 -25.58 -3.43 10.65
N LEU A 25 -25.68 -2.16 10.99
CA LEU A 25 -24.59 -1.43 11.63
C LEU A 25 -24.29 -1.94 13.05
N ASP A 26 -25.33 -2.31 13.80
CA ASP A 26 -25.17 -2.88 15.16
C ASP A 26 -24.44 -4.23 15.06
N ILE A 27 -24.81 -5.06 14.09
CA ILE A 27 -24.16 -6.35 13.84
C ILE A 27 -22.70 -6.13 13.48
N ARG A 28 -22.41 -5.21 12.54
CA ARG A 28 -21.03 -4.91 12.12
C ARG A 28 -20.18 -4.35 13.27
N ASN A 29 -20.74 -3.48 14.10
CA ASN A 29 -20.02 -2.94 15.26
C ASN A 29 -19.68 -4.04 16.26
N PHE A 30 -20.61 -4.97 16.51
CA PHE A 30 -20.37 -6.12 17.38
C PHE A 30 -19.28 -7.03 16.80
N GLU A 31 -19.36 -7.40 15.52
CA GLU A 31 -18.33 -8.22 14.84
C GLU A 31 -16.94 -7.60 14.90
N LYS A 32 -16.84 -6.30 14.69
CA LYS A 32 -15.56 -5.55 14.76
C LYS A 32 -15.03 -5.41 16.17
N SER A 33 -15.86 -5.54 17.19
CA SER A 33 -15.46 -5.27 18.58
C SER A 33 -14.48 -6.30 19.13
N TYR A 34 -14.56 -7.55 18.67
CA TYR A 34 -13.81 -8.69 19.23
C TYR A 34 -13.92 -8.76 20.75
N ILE A 35 -15.14 -8.51 21.27
CA ILE A 35 -15.41 -8.53 22.70
C ILE A 35 -15.66 -9.95 23.21
N ASP A 36 -16.13 -10.83 22.33
CA ASP A 36 -16.54 -12.20 22.63
C ASP A 36 -15.59 -13.26 22.08
N ARG A 37 -14.58 -12.86 21.31
CA ARG A 37 -13.64 -13.79 20.64
C ARG A 37 -12.30 -13.17 20.35
N GLU A 38 -11.33 -14.02 20.04
CA GLU A 38 -10.04 -13.65 19.50
C GLU A 38 -10.00 -13.87 17.97
N PRO A 39 -9.31 -13.04 17.19
CA PRO A 39 -9.16 -13.28 15.76
C PRO A 39 -8.29 -14.50 15.49
N THR A 40 -8.63 -15.30 14.48
CA THR A 40 -7.74 -16.38 14.02
C THR A 40 -6.47 -15.79 13.41
N VAL A 41 -6.60 -14.74 12.61
CA VAL A 41 -5.47 -14.05 11.97
C VAL A 41 -5.48 -12.59 12.34
N LEU A 42 -4.33 -12.09 12.79
CA LEU A 42 -4.06 -10.66 12.91
C LEU A 42 -3.23 -10.19 11.72
N VAL A 43 -3.73 -9.19 10.99
CA VAL A 43 -2.99 -8.50 9.92
C VAL A 43 -2.54 -7.15 10.44
N VAL A 44 -1.23 -6.88 10.39
CA VAL A 44 -0.64 -5.61 10.83
C VAL A 44 -0.35 -4.74 9.62
N GLY A 45 -1.10 -3.65 9.49
CA GLY A 45 -1.07 -2.72 8.36
C GLY A 45 -2.26 -2.87 7.41
N CYS A 46 -2.96 -1.76 7.17
CA CYS A 46 -4.15 -1.67 6.32
C CYS A 46 -3.85 -0.99 4.97
N GLY A 47 -2.67 -1.30 4.39
CA GLY A 47 -2.32 -0.92 3.01
C GLY A 47 -2.76 -1.98 2.00
N GLN A 48 -2.25 -1.89 0.76
CA GLN A 48 -2.56 -2.83 -0.32
C GLN A 48 -2.44 -4.29 0.11
N ALA A 49 -1.29 -4.67 0.68
CA ALA A 49 -1.02 -6.05 1.08
C ALA A 49 -1.97 -6.52 2.19
N GLY A 50 -2.21 -5.67 3.20
CA GLY A 50 -3.10 -6.00 4.31
C GLY A 50 -4.56 -6.15 3.88
N LEU A 51 -5.06 -5.25 3.04
CA LEU A 51 -6.41 -5.35 2.48
C LEU A 51 -6.56 -6.58 1.57
N SER A 52 -5.56 -6.85 0.74
CA SER A 52 -5.58 -8.00 -0.17
C SER A 52 -5.63 -9.33 0.59
N ILE A 53 -4.78 -9.50 1.60
CA ILE A 53 -4.80 -10.76 2.38
C ILE A 53 -6.07 -10.88 3.22
N ALA A 54 -6.54 -9.80 3.84
CA ALA A 54 -7.75 -9.82 4.65
C ALA A 54 -8.98 -10.19 3.82
N SER A 55 -9.10 -9.67 2.60
CA SER A 55 -10.21 -10.02 1.70
C SER A 55 -10.18 -11.48 1.27
N ARG A 56 -9.00 -12.04 0.98
CA ARG A 56 -8.86 -13.46 0.63
C ARG A 56 -9.14 -14.37 1.83
N LEU A 57 -8.67 -14.01 3.02
CA LEU A 57 -8.98 -14.76 4.24
C LEU A 57 -10.48 -14.76 4.56
N LYS A 58 -11.13 -13.59 4.35
CA LYS A 58 -12.59 -13.51 4.50
C LYS A 58 -13.33 -14.42 3.52
N GLN A 59 -12.90 -14.53 2.26
CA GLN A 59 -13.46 -15.49 1.31
C GLN A 59 -13.35 -16.95 1.78
N LEU A 60 -12.31 -17.26 2.53
CA LEU A 60 -12.08 -18.57 3.12
C LEU A 60 -12.81 -18.76 4.46
N ASN A 61 -13.61 -17.78 4.90
CA ASN A 61 -14.29 -17.75 6.20
C ASN A 61 -13.31 -17.83 7.39
N ILE A 62 -12.10 -17.28 7.23
CA ILE A 62 -11.11 -17.19 8.31
C ILE A 62 -11.32 -15.85 9.02
N ASP A 63 -11.62 -15.90 10.31
CA ASP A 63 -11.83 -14.68 11.11
C ASP A 63 -10.54 -13.89 11.23
N THR A 64 -10.57 -12.68 10.68
CA THR A 64 -9.38 -11.84 10.47
C THR A 64 -9.63 -10.45 11.00
N LEU A 65 -8.74 -9.97 11.86
CA LEU A 65 -8.65 -8.60 12.30
C LEU A 65 -7.47 -7.91 11.63
N VAL A 66 -7.69 -6.75 11.02
CA VAL A 66 -6.64 -5.86 10.52
C VAL A 66 -6.45 -4.72 11.51
N ILE A 67 -5.21 -4.39 11.84
CA ILE A 67 -4.89 -3.20 12.65
C ILE A 67 -4.02 -2.23 11.86
N ASP A 68 -4.24 -0.94 12.05
CA ASP A 68 -3.40 0.12 11.48
C ASP A 68 -3.23 1.28 12.46
N LYS A 69 -2.02 1.81 12.54
CA LYS A 69 -1.69 2.97 13.39
C LYS A 69 -2.31 4.28 12.93
N HIS A 70 -2.73 4.36 11.67
CA HIS A 70 -3.33 5.55 11.10
C HIS A 70 -4.81 5.67 11.49
N GLU A 71 -5.30 6.90 11.42
CA GLU A 71 -6.68 7.25 11.74
C GLU A 71 -7.69 6.70 10.74
N ARG A 72 -7.31 6.66 9.45
CA ARG A 72 -8.18 6.24 8.36
C ARG A 72 -7.48 5.24 7.44
N ILE A 73 -8.25 4.31 6.91
CA ILE A 73 -7.79 3.42 5.85
C ILE A 73 -7.36 4.27 4.64
N GLY A 74 -6.21 3.95 4.07
CA GLY A 74 -5.65 4.71 2.95
C GLY A 74 -4.75 5.89 3.35
N ASP A 75 -4.60 6.19 4.65
CA ASP A 75 -3.73 7.28 5.12
C ASP A 75 -2.25 7.05 4.80
N ASN A 76 -1.83 5.82 4.59
CA ASN A 76 -0.51 5.48 4.06
C ASN A 76 -0.24 6.12 2.70
N TRP A 77 -1.28 6.41 1.91
CA TRP A 77 -1.22 7.17 0.66
C TRP A 77 -1.61 8.64 0.88
N ARG A 78 -2.72 8.91 1.55
CA ARG A 78 -3.27 10.26 1.75
C ARG A 78 -2.26 11.21 2.40
N LYS A 79 -1.44 10.73 3.33
CA LYS A 79 -0.42 11.52 4.05
C LYS A 79 0.88 11.76 3.26
N ARG A 80 1.01 11.23 2.04
CA ARG A 80 2.16 11.46 1.15
C ARG A 80 2.12 12.86 0.54
N TYR A 81 3.17 13.23 -0.22
CA TYR A 81 3.26 14.53 -0.88
C TYR A 81 2.13 14.77 -1.89
N HIS A 82 1.80 16.04 -2.08
CA HIS A 82 0.60 16.48 -2.81
C HIS A 82 0.54 15.96 -4.25
N SER A 83 1.67 16.03 -4.97
CA SER A 83 1.77 15.66 -6.39
C SER A 83 1.83 14.17 -6.64
N LEU A 84 1.83 13.30 -5.60
CA LEU A 84 2.02 11.87 -5.79
C LEU A 84 0.93 11.23 -6.65
N THR A 85 1.37 10.64 -7.75
CA THR A 85 0.57 9.79 -8.65
C THR A 85 1.34 8.48 -8.85
N LEU A 86 0.64 7.36 -8.96
CA LEU A 86 1.30 6.07 -9.22
C LEU A 86 1.96 6.08 -10.60
N HIS A 87 3.07 5.41 -10.73
CA HIS A 87 3.82 5.31 -11.98
C HIS A 87 3.44 4.07 -12.81
N ASN A 88 2.60 3.20 -12.27
CA ASN A 88 2.03 2.06 -12.96
C ASN A 88 0.63 2.42 -13.43
N GLN A 89 0.25 1.89 -14.58
CA GLN A 89 -1.11 2.07 -15.10
C GLN A 89 -2.15 1.44 -14.18
N THR A 90 -3.37 1.99 -14.21
CA THR A 90 -4.44 1.64 -13.26
C THR A 90 -4.72 0.15 -13.19
N GLN A 91 -4.78 -0.54 -14.34
CA GLN A 91 -5.13 -1.96 -14.42
C GLN A 91 -4.14 -2.90 -13.70
N VAL A 92 -2.90 -2.49 -13.46
CA VAL A 92 -1.90 -3.32 -12.74
C VAL A 92 -1.91 -3.09 -11.22
N ASN A 93 -2.72 -2.18 -10.73
CA ASN A 93 -2.74 -1.79 -9.31
C ASN A 93 -3.99 -2.25 -8.56
N HIS A 94 -4.89 -3.01 -9.21
CA HIS A 94 -6.13 -3.46 -8.59
C HIS A 94 -5.90 -4.37 -7.38
N LEU A 95 -6.89 -4.39 -6.49
CA LEU A 95 -6.94 -5.33 -5.38
C LEU A 95 -7.79 -6.54 -5.76
N PRO A 96 -7.62 -7.70 -5.08
CA PRO A 96 -8.45 -8.88 -5.31
C PRO A 96 -9.94 -8.55 -5.21
N LEU A 97 -10.78 -9.24 -5.99
CA LEU A 97 -12.25 -9.21 -5.94
C LEU A 97 -12.93 -7.95 -6.46
N MET A 98 -12.27 -6.79 -6.42
CA MET A 98 -12.84 -5.52 -6.84
C MET A 98 -11.85 -4.77 -7.74
N PRO A 99 -11.98 -4.87 -9.06
CA PRO A 99 -11.16 -4.10 -9.99
C PRO A 99 -11.53 -2.62 -9.93
N PHE A 100 -10.58 -1.75 -10.29
CA PHE A 100 -10.87 -0.32 -10.42
C PHE A 100 -11.90 -0.06 -11.53
N PRO A 101 -12.71 0.99 -11.39
CA PRO A 101 -13.62 1.41 -12.46
C PRO A 101 -12.88 1.72 -13.76
N LYS A 102 -13.40 1.25 -14.89
CA LYS A 102 -12.79 1.49 -16.22
C LYS A 102 -12.68 2.96 -16.62
N THR A 103 -13.42 3.83 -15.93
CA THR A 103 -13.39 5.29 -16.14
C THR A 103 -12.29 6.01 -15.38
N TRP A 104 -11.44 5.26 -14.65
CA TRP A 104 -10.34 5.86 -13.91
C TRP A 104 -9.23 6.32 -14.84
N PRO A 105 -8.43 7.34 -14.41
CA PRO A 105 -7.29 7.83 -15.19
C PRO A 105 -6.23 6.74 -15.35
N THR A 106 -5.39 6.86 -16.36
CA THR A 106 -4.30 5.93 -16.63
C THR A 106 -3.39 5.73 -15.41
N TYR A 107 -3.11 6.80 -14.69
CA TYR A 107 -2.31 6.79 -13.46
C TYR A 107 -3.12 7.30 -12.29
N ILE A 108 -3.08 6.58 -11.17
CA ILE A 108 -3.93 6.85 -10.02
C ILE A 108 -3.26 7.87 -9.11
N ALA A 109 -3.91 9.01 -8.85
CA ALA A 109 -3.48 9.94 -7.82
C ALA A 109 -3.68 9.34 -6.41
N LYS A 110 -2.77 9.67 -5.48
CA LYS A 110 -2.73 9.11 -4.12
C LYS A 110 -4.05 9.20 -3.36
N ASP A 111 -4.76 10.31 -3.47
CA ASP A 111 -6.00 10.53 -2.72
C ASP A 111 -7.15 9.68 -3.29
N LYS A 112 -7.16 9.48 -4.61
CA LYS A 112 -8.12 8.59 -5.27
C LYS A 112 -7.90 7.13 -4.84
N LEU A 113 -6.63 6.70 -4.78
CA LEU A 113 -6.26 5.36 -4.28
C LEU A 113 -6.62 5.19 -2.81
N ALA A 114 -6.34 6.19 -1.98
CA ALA A 114 -6.68 6.18 -0.56
C ALA A 114 -8.19 6.03 -0.32
N GLY A 115 -9.01 6.77 -1.07
CA GLY A 115 -10.47 6.64 -1.03
C GLY A 115 -10.95 5.27 -1.47
N TRP A 116 -10.28 4.68 -2.48
CA TRP A 116 -10.60 3.32 -2.91
C TRP A 116 -10.33 2.27 -1.83
N PHE A 117 -9.23 2.37 -1.11
CA PHE A 117 -8.91 1.44 -0.02
C PHE A 117 -9.95 1.47 1.09
N GLU A 118 -10.44 2.66 1.43
CA GLU A 118 -11.50 2.84 2.42
C GLU A 118 -12.81 2.19 1.94
N TYR A 119 -13.22 2.51 0.70
CA TYR A 119 -14.39 1.91 0.08
C TYR A 119 -14.28 0.37 -0.05
N TYR A 120 -13.11 -0.13 -0.44
CA TYR A 120 -12.84 -1.57 -0.58
C TYR A 120 -13.03 -2.31 0.75
N ALA A 121 -12.45 -1.77 1.82
CA ALA A 121 -12.57 -2.37 3.15
C ALA A 121 -14.01 -2.37 3.66
N GLU A 122 -14.74 -1.29 3.41
CA GLU A 122 -16.14 -1.14 3.78
C GLU A 122 -17.05 -2.08 2.97
N SER A 123 -16.90 -2.07 1.65
CA SER A 123 -17.71 -2.89 0.74
C SER A 123 -17.54 -4.40 0.97
N LEU A 124 -16.34 -4.83 1.34
CA LEU A 124 -16.04 -6.22 1.67
C LEU A 124 -16.23 -6.53 3.16
N GLU A 125 -16.72 -5.56 3.94
CA GLU A 125 -16.97 -5.70 5.38
C GLU A 125 -15.78 -6.25 6.15
N LEU A 126 -14.56 -5.77 5.86
CA LEU A 126 -13.36 -6.19 6.55
C LEU A 126 -13.35 -5.65 8.00
N ASN A 127 -12.87 -6.45 8.94
CA ASN A 127 -12.75 -6.01 10.33
C ASN A 127 -11.44 -5.26 10.49
N VAL A 128 -11.51 -3.94 10.65
CA VAL A 128 -10.34 -3.05 10.74
C VAL A 128 -10.42 -2.23 12.02
N TRP A 129 -9.33 -2.21 12.79
CA TRP A 129 -9.09 -1.27 13.88
C TRP A 129 -8.04 -0.25 13.44
N ASN A 130 -8.49 0.94 13.15
CA ASN A 130 -7.63 2.11 12.97
C ASN A 130 -7.11 2.61 14.33
N ASN A 131 -6.16 3.56 14.30
CA ASN A 131 -5.58 4.13 15.52
C ASN A 131 -5.01 3.06 16.49
N THR A 132 -4.55 1.94 15.93
CA THR A 132 -4.09 0.80 16.70
C THR A 132 -2.67 0.41 16.26
N GLU A 133 -1.72 0.61 17.16
CA GLU A 133 -0.29 0.34 16.92
C GLU A 133 0.09 -1.05 17.43
N PHE A 134 0.77 -1.84 16.61
CA PHE A 134 1.41 -3.08 17.01
C PHE A 134 2.67 -2.77 17.81
N ILE A 135 2.80 -3.32 19.01
CA ILE A 135 3.94 -3.08 19.89
C ILE A 135 4.89 -4.27 19.91
N SER A 136 4.39 -5.45 20.21
CA SER A 136 5.20 -6.67 20.32
C SER A 136 4.32 -7.91 20.22
N ALA A 137 4.94 -9.03 19.91
CA ALA A 137 4.30 -10.34 19.98
C ALA A 137 5.29 -11.39 20.50
N GLU A 138 4.78 -12.35 21.24
CA GLU A 138 5.49 -13.54 21.72
C GLU A 138 4.70 -14.79 21.32
N TYR A 139 5.38 -15.77 20.72
CA TYR A 139 4.74 -17.02 20.35
C TYR A 139 4.71 -18.00 21.52
N LEU A 140 3.52 -18.41 21.92
CA LEU A 140 3.28 -19.37 22.99
C LEU A 140 3.20 -20.78 22.39
N SER A 141 4.31 -21.49 22.35
CA SER A 141 4.44 -22.77 21.64
C SER A 141 3.51 -23.86 22.17
N LYS A 142 3.18 -23.87 23.47
CA LYS A 142 2.25 -24.82 24.07
C LYS A 142 0.83 -24.68 23.53
N ASP A 143 0.37 -23.43 23.38
CA ASP A 143 -0.98 -23.08 22.97
C ASP A 143 -1.09 -22.84 21.46
N LYS A 144 0.05 -22.77 20.77
CA LYS A 144 0.16 -22.48 19.32
C LYS A 144 -0.54 -21.17 18.94
N ILE A 145 -0.40 -20.15 19.77
CA ILE A 145 -0.96 -18.80 19.59
C ILE A 145 0.11 -17.74 19.86
N TRP A 146 -0.18 -16.50 19.44
CA TRP A 146 0.63 -15.33 19.73
C TRP A 146 0.02 -14.51 20.88
N ASP A 147 0.81 -14.11 21.88
CA ASP A 147 0.45 -13.07 22.84
C ASP A 147 0.89 -11.72 22.26
N VAL A 148 -0.07 -10.97 21.68
CA VAL A 148 0.19 -9.71 20.98
C VAL A 148 -0.20 -8.55 21.85
N LYS A 149 0.71 -7.57 21.98
CA LYS A 149 0.44 -6.27 22.60
C LYS A 149 0.20 -5.22 21.54
N ILE A 150 -0.94 -4.57 21.62
CA ILE A 150 -1.33 -3.44 20.76
C ILE A 150 -1.62 -2.22 21.64
N LYS A 151 -1.52 -1.03 21.05
CA LYS A 151 -1.72 0.23 21.76
C LYS A 151 -2.66 1.14 20.97
N ASP A 152 -3.66 1.72 21.63
CA ASP A 152 -4.53 2.74 21.05
C ASP A 152 -3.91 4.16 21.11
N THR A 153 -4.57 5.15 20.53
CA THR A 153 -4.11 6.55 20.52
C THR A 153 -4.06 7.20 21.90
N LYS A 154 -4.77 6.63 22.90
CA LYS A 154 -4.73 7.09 24.30
C LYS A 154 -3.58 6.44 25.08
N GLY A 155 -2.75 5.62 24.43
CA GLY A 155 -1.65 4.89 25.05
C GLY A 155 -2.08 3.63 25.81
N LYS A 156 -3.37 3.26 25.78
CA LYS A 156 -3.87 2.07 26.46
C LYS A 156 -3.40 0.81 25.74
N ILE A 157 -2.76 -0.07 26.49
CA ILE A 157 -2.32 -1.38 26.00
C ILE A 157 -3.47 -2.39 26.12
N LYS A 158 -3.72 -3.11 25.03
CA LYS A 158 -4.61 -4.26 24.97
C LYS A 158 -3.81 -5.47 24.51
N LYS A 159 -4.15 -6.63 25.00
CA LYS A 159 -3.63 -7.92 24.51
C LYS A 159 -4.67 -8.61 23.65
N ILE A 160 -4.22 -9.28 22.59
CA ILE A 160 -5.00 -10.16 21.74
C ILE A 160 -4.20 -11.42 21.43
N LYS A 161 -4.90 -12.51 21.16
CA LYS A 161 -4.29 -13.84 21.06
C LYS A 161 -4.59 -14.55 19.73
N PRO A 162 -4.13 -14.04 18.58
CA PRO A 162 -4.35 -14.68 17.29
C PRO A 162 -3.50 -15.96 17.16
N GLN A 163 -3.94 -16.89 16.29
CA GLN A 163 -3.15 -18.05 15.89
C GLN A 163 -2.05 -17.67 14.90
N HIS A 164 -2.31 -16.69 14.04
CA HIS A 164 -1.39 -16.25 13.00
C HIS A 164 -1.24 -14.72 12.99
N ILE A 165 -0.04 -14.25 12.63
CA ILE A 165 0.24 -12.83 12.39
C ILE A 165 0.74 -12.66 10.96
N VAL A 166 0.17 -11.70 10.24
CA VAL A 166 0.63 -11.26 8.92
C VAL A 166 1.18 -9.85 9.04
N MET A 167 2.47 -9.68 8.79
CA MET A 167 3.12 -8.36 8.80
C MET A 167 2.99 -7.72 7.41
N ALA A 168 2.02 -6.82 7.25
CA ALA A 168 1.72 -6.09 6.00
C ALA A 168 2.11 -4.60 6.11
N ILE A 169 3.21 -4.32 6.78
CA ILE A 169 3.66 -2.97 7.18
C ILE A 169 4.30 -2.15 6.05
N GLY A 170 4.44 -2.73 4.85
CA GLY A 170 5.09 -2.09 3.70
C GLY A 170 6.62 -2.09 3.79
N VAL A 171 7.26 -1.80 2.65
CA VAL A 171 8.74 -1.82 2.53
C VAL A 171 9.38 -0.46 2.85
N SER A 172 8.63 0.63 2.90
CA SER A 172 9.12 2.00 3.09
C SER A 172 8.33 2.75 4.16
N SER A 173 7.94 2.05 5.23
CA SER A 173 7.04 2.61 6.26
C SER A 173 7.75 3.40 7.35
N VAL A 174 9.05 3.15 7.56
CA VAL A 174 9.85 3.83 8.58
C VAL A 174 10.90 4.70 7.91
N PRO A 175 10.79 6.05 7.99
CA PRO A 175 11.79 6.95 7.46
C PRO A 175 13.13 6.77 8.15
N GLN A 176 14.20 6.62 7.36
CA GLN A 176 15.57 6.59 7.88
C GLN A 176 16.37 7.73 7.28
N MET A 177 16.84 8.63 8.13
CA MET A 177 17.79 9.66 7.73
C MET A 177 19.17 9.03 7.57
N PRO A 178 19.87 9.31 6.45
CA PRO A 178 21.23 8.83 6.29
C PRO A 178 22.18 9.55 7.27
N ASP A 179 23.18 8.81 7.75
CA ASP A 179 24.30 9.40 8.49
C ASP A 179 25.27 10.04 7.48
N ILE A 180 25.24 11.38 7.42
CA ILE A 180 26.09 12.16 6.52
C ILE A 180 27.02 13.01 7.40
N LYS A 181 28.32 12.77 7.32
CA LYS A 181 29.33 13.51 8.07
C LYS A 181 29.18 15.03 7.86
N GLY A 182 29.05 15.78 8.93
CA GLY A 182 28.91 17.25 8.90
C GLY A 182 27.46 17.74 8.68
N ILE A 183 26.48 16.88 8.55
CA ILE A 183 25.07 17.29 8.36
C ILE A 183 24.54 18.10 9.56
N GLU A 184 25.11 17.90 10.72
CA GLU A 184 24.79 18.64 11.96
C GLU A 184 25.14 20.14 11.83
N ASN A 185 26.11 20.49 11.01
CA ASN A 185 26.55 21.88 10.77
C ASN A 185 25.63 22.62 9.78
N PHE A 186 24.80 21.90 9.02
CA PHE A 186 23.86 22.52 8.12
C PHE A 186 22.75 23.25 8.89
N LYS A 187 22.60 24.55 8.65
CA LYS A 187 21.67 25.43 9.37
C LYS A 187 20.27 25.48 8.74
N GLY A 188 20.10 24.91 7.53
CA GLY A 188 18.83 24.84 6.85
C GLY A 188 17.93 23.70 7.36
N GLU A 189 16.74 23.62 6.82
CA GLU A 189 15.79 22.54 7.10
C GLU A 189 16.31 21.19 6.56
N LYS A 190 16.18 20.16 7.37
CA LYS A 190 16.53 18.77 7.02
C LYS A 190 15.31 17.89 7.18
N ILE A 191 14.80 17.33 6.10
CA ILE A 191 13.61 16.47 6.13
C ILE A 191 13.84 15.17 5.36
N HIS A 192 13.22 14.11 5.80
CA HIS A 192 13.11 12.89 5.02
C HIS A 192 11.97 13.02 3.99
N SER A 193 12.14 12.46 2.77
CA SER A 193 11.13 12.53 1.70
C SER A 193 9.74 12.05 2.14
N GLY A 194 9.64 11.18 3.12
CA GLY A 194 8.37 10.76 3.74
C GLY A 194 7.60 11.89 4.44
N TYR A 195 8.27 12.97 4.82
CA TYR A 195 7.67 14.16 5.45
C TYR A 195 7.48 15.33 4.48
N PHE A 196 8.07 15.26 3.28
CA PHE A 196 7.87 16.26 2.24
C PHE A 196 6.39 16.33 1.84
N LYS A 197 5.85 17.54 1.66
CA LYS A 197 4.44 17.76 1.31
C LYS A 197 4.26 18.38 -0.07
N SER A 198 5.00 19.42 -0.39
CA SER A 198 5.01 20.08 -1.71
C SER A 198 6.21 20.97 -1.87
N GLY A 199 6.53 21.35 -3.11
CA GLY A 199 7.60 22.29 -3.44
C GLY A 199 7.27 23.75 -3.13
N LYS A 200 5.98 24.11 -2.93
CA LYS A 200 5.56 25.51 -2.74
C LYS A 200 6.30 26.28 -1.66
N PRO A 201 6.59 25.74 -0.46
CA PRO A 201 7.32 26.48 0.59
C PRO A 201 8.81 26.74 0.25
N TYR A 202 9.30 26.12 -0.81
CA TYR A 202 10.71 26.17 -1.20
C TYR A 202 10.98 27.05 -2.43
N GLN A 203 10.00 27.82 -2.88
CA GLN A 203 10.17 28.79 -3.98
C GLN A 203 11.36 29.72 -3.71
N ASN A 204 12.22 29.90 -4.71
CA ASN A 204 13.47 30.69 -4.66
C ASN A 204 14.51 30.18 -3.64
N LYS A 205 14.33 28.99 -3.08
CA LYS A 205 15.33 28.37 -2.19
C LYS A 205 16.25 27.42 -2.95
N ASN A 206 17.48 27.27 -2.46
CA ASN A 206 18.38 26.22 -2.90
C ASN A 206 18.07 24.95 -2.13
N VAL A 207 17.72 23.88 -2.82
CA VAL A 207 17.33 22.60 -2.21
C VAL A 207 18.23 21.49 -2.72
N LEU A 208 18.82 20.75 -1.79
CA LEU A 208 19.65 19.60 -2.08
C LEU A 208 18.84 18.32 -1.82
N VAL A 209 18.66 17.48 -2.84
CA VAL A 209 17.94 16.21 -2.75
C VAL A 209 18.94 15.06 -2.80
N PHE A 210 19.08 14.32 -1.70
CA PHE A 210 19.96 13.16 -1.62
C PHE A 210 19.23 11.89 -2.07
N GLY A 211 19.76 11.26 -3.10
CA GLY A 211 19.25 10.00 -3.66
C GLY A 211 18.65 10.17 -5.06
N THR A 212 18.48 9.04 -5.73
CA THR A 212 17.95 8.94 -7.11
C THR A 212 16.91 7.84 -7.23
N GLY A 213 16.18 7.57 -6.15
CA GLY A 213 15.00 6.71 -6.18
C GLY A 213 13.77 7.45 -6.69
N THR A 214 12.67 6.73 -6.89
CA THR A 214 11.38 7.27 -7.37
C THR A 214 10.95 8.52 -6.61
N SER A 215 10.98 8.48 -5.27
CA SER A 215 10.60 9.65 -4.45
C SER A 215 11.51 10.86 -4.68
N SER A 216 12.81 10.64 -4.93
CA SER A 216 13.74 11.75 -5.15
C SER A 216 13.46 12.46 -6.47
N HIS A 217 13.12 11.73 -7.51
CA HIS A 217 12.72 12.29 -8.81
C HIS A 217 11.42 13.09 -8.70
N ASP A 218 10.38 12.52 -8.07
CA ASP A 218 9.11 13.21 -7.87
C ASP A 218 9.28 14.49 -7.04
N VAL A 219 10.01 14.41 -5.93
CA VAL A 219 10.31 15.56 -5.06
C VAL A 219 11.08 16.64 -5.82
N SER A 220 12.10 16.25 -6.61
CA SER A 220 12.89 17.20 -7.38
C SER A 220 12.07 17.89 -8.47
N GLN A 221 11.20 17.17 -9.15
CA GLN A 221 10.28 17.73 -10.15
C GLN A 221 9.29 18.70 -9.51
N ASP A 222 8.68 18.32 -8.38
CA ASP A 222 7.74 19.20 -7.67
C ASP A 222 8.42 20.48 -7.13
N LEU A 223 9.61 20.35 -6.59
CA LEU A 223 10.43 21.49 -6.15
C LEU A 223 10.75 22.43 -7.33
N HIS A 224 11.24 21.90 -8.44
CA HIS A 224 11.59 22.66 -9.64
C HIS A 224 10.37 23.36 -10.23
N ALA A 225 9.25 22.64 -10.38
CA ALA A 225 8.00 23.19 -10.89
C ALA A 225 7.43 24.32 -10.01
N ASN A 226 7.78 24.35 -8.72
CA ASN A 226 7.40 25.42 -7.80
C ASN A 226 8.49 26.50 -7.62
N GLY A 227 9.51 26.53 -8.50
CA GLY A 227 10.50 27.59 -8.56
C GLY A 227 11.64 27.48 -7.53
N ALA A 228 11.93 26.31 -7.02
CA ALA A 228 13.14 26.06 -6.24
C ALA A 228 14.35 25.81 -7.15
N ASN A 229 15.56 26.18 -6.69
CA ASN A 229 16.82 25.79 -7.29
C ASN A 229 17.21 24.41 -6.76
N VAL A 230 17.04 23.36 -7.57
CA VAL A 230 17.21 21.97 -7.12
C VAL A 230 18.55 21.41 -7.57
N THR A 231 19.27 20.80 -6.64
CA THR A 231 20.44 19.96 -6.92
C THR A 231 20.19 18.55 -6.40
N MET A 232 20.28 17.56 -7.29
CA MET A 232 20.16 16.15 -6.90
C MET A 232 21.53 15.52 -6.72
N VAL A 233 21.74 14.82 -5.60
CA VAL A 233 22.98 14.08 -5.30
C VAL A 233 22.78 12.61 -5.50
N GLN A 234 23.55 12.02 -6.40
CA GLN A 234 23.53 10.61 -6.73
C GLN A 234 24.80 9.92 -6.21
N ARG A 235 24.61 8.87 -5.41
CA ARG A 235 25.71 8.06 -4.89
C ARG A 235 26.21 7.01 -5.89
N SER A 236 25.29 6.42 -6.61
CA SER A 236 25.57 5.36 -7.57
C SER A 236 24.65 5.48 -8.78
N PRO A 237 25.04 4.96 -9.96
CA PRO A 237 24.23 5.03 -11.17
C PRO A 237 22.83 4.43 -10.95
N THR A 238 21.82 5.13 -11.43
CA THR A 238 20.42 4.66 -11.45
C THR A 238 19.93 4.71 -12.89
N MET A 239 19.30 3.65 -13.34
CA MET A 239 18.66 3.66 -14.64
C MET A 239 17.37 4.47 -14.57
N ILE A 240 17.30 5.51 -15.38
CA ILE A 240 16.12 6.35 -15.55
C ILE A 240 15.55 6.05 -16.92
N VAL A 241 14.25 5.87 -17.01
CA VAL A 241 13.53 5.60 -18.26
C VAL A 241 12.31 6.51 -18.35
N ASN A 242 11.86 6.77 -19.56
CA ASN A 242 10.60 7.48 -19.77
C ASN A 242 9.44 6.66 -19.17
N LEU A 243 8.46 7.36 -18.60
CA LEU A 243 7.28 6.73 -18.03
C LEU A 243 6.55 5.90 -19.08
N GLU A 244 6.45 6.42 -20.31
CA GLU A 244 5.92 5.74 -21.49
C GLU A 244 6.88 5.88 -22.67
N PRO A 245 7.09 4.80 -23.44
CA PRO A 245 6.58 3.43 -23.21
C PRO A 245 7.43 2.60 -22.24
N SER A 246 8.66 3.03 -21.95
CA SER A 246 9.72 2.19 -21.38
C SER A 246 9.37 1.61 -20.01
N ALA A 247 8.86 2.42 -19.10
CA ALA A 247 8.49 1.96 -17.75
C ALA A 247 7.25 1.06 -17.76
N GLN A 248 6.43 1.10 -18.83
CA GLN A 248 5.21 0.29 -18.94
C GLN A 248 5.42 -1.05 -19.65
N LEU A 249 6.56 -1.25 -20.32
CA LEU A 249 6.85 -2.51 -21.01
C LEU A 249 6.68 -3.78 -20.13
N PRO A 250 7.08 -3.80 -18.86
CA PRO A 250 6.86 -4.96 -17.99
C PRO A 250 5.39 -5.32 -17.78
N TYR A 251 4.49 -4.38 -18.04
CA TYR A 251 3.04 -4.49 -17.81
C TYR A 251 2.22 -4.66 -19.09
N ALA A 252 2.87 -4.87 -20.25
CA ALA A 252 2.19 -4.99 -21.54
C ALA A 252 1.13 -6.10 -21.55
N LEU A 253 1.36 -7.19 -20.79
CA LEU A 253 0.39 -8.27 -20.64
C LEU A 253 -1.00 -7.78 -20.20
N TYR A 254 -1.05 -6.76 -19.34
CA TYR A 254 -2.30 -6.20 -18.82
C TYR A 254 -3.01 -5.26 -19.80
N GLN A 255 -2.32 -4.81 -20.85
CA GLN A 255 -2.87 -3.88 -21.84
C GLN A 255 -3.61 -4.58 -22.98
N GLU A 256 -3.08 -5.70 -23.46
CA GLU A 256 -3.53 -6.36 -24.69
C GLU A 256 -3.92 -7.83 -24.49
N GLY A 257 -3.88 -8.28 -23.26
CA GLY A 257 -3.94 -9.69 -22.98
C GLY A 257 -5.28 -10.20 -22.45
N PRO A 258 -5.22 -11.31 -21.74
CA PRO A 258 -6.33 -11.96 -21.08
C PRO A 258 -7.00 -11.06 -20.01
N SER A 259 -7.97 -11.61 -19.29
CA SER A 259 -8.55 -10.92 -18.15
C SER A 259 -7.49 -10.55 -17.11
N THR A 260 -7.76 -9.55 -16.27
CA THR A 260 -6.82 -9.13 -15.21
C THR A 260 -6.45 -10.29 -14.27
N ASP A 261 -7.42 -11.15 -13.93
CA ASP A 261 -7.18 -12.33 -13.10
C ASP A 261 -6.23 -13.35 -13.77
N ASP A 262 -6.37 -13.54 -15.07
CA ASP A 262 -5.47 -14.41 -15.84
C ASP A 262 -4.06 -13.78 -15.95
N CYS A 263 -3.98 -12.46 -16.14
CA CYS A 263 -2.70 -11.75 -16.13
C CYS A 263 -1.98 -11.91 -14.79
N ASP A 264 -2.70 -11.78 -13.66
CA ASP A 264 -2.15 -12.01 -12.32
C ASP A 264 -1.65 -13.45 -12.16
N LEU A 265 -2.43 -14.43 -12.63
CA LEU A 265 -2.05 -15.83 -12.57
C LEU A 265 -0.78 -16.10 -13.39
N ILE A 266 -0.67 -15.54 -14.59
CA ILE A 266 0.54 -15.64 -15.44
C ILE A 266 1.72 -14.99 -14.73
N ALA A 267 1.54 -13.79 -14.20
CA ALA A 267 2.62 -13.05 -13.53
C ALA A 267 3.14 -13.81 -12.30
N ILE A 268 2.25 -14.31 -11.44
CA ILE A 268 2.63 -14.99 -10.19
C ILE A 268 3.19 -16.40 -10.43
N SER A 269 2.76 -17.08 -11.51
CA SER A 269 3.25 -18.42 -11.86
C SER A 269 4.58 -18.41 -12.63
N SER A 270 5.03 -17.24 -13.08
CA SER A 270 6.27 -17.13 -13.85
C SER A 270 7.50 -17.37 -12.97
N PRO A 271 8.38 -18.34 -13.29
CA PRO A 271 9.60 -18.60 -12.53
C PRO A 271 10.52 -17.38 -12.50
N LEU A 272 11.19 -17.15 -11.38
CA LEU A 272 12.10 -16.00 -11.20
C LEU A 272 13.21 -15.94 -12.28
N SER A 273 13.69 -17.09 -12.76
CA SER A 273 14.66 -17.17 -13.85
C SER A 273 14.12 -16.63 -15.16
N VAL A 274 12.83 -16.87 -15.45
CA VAL A 274 12.13 -16.32 -16.63
C VAL A 274 11.97 -14.81 -16.47
N LEU A 275 11.49 -14.35 -15.33
CA LEU A 275 11.34 -12.92 -15.04
C LEU A 275 12.66 -12.15 -15.19
N LYS A 276 13.78 -12.71 -14.70
CA LYS A 276 15.10 -12.09 -14.88
C LYS A 276 15.48 -11.96 -16.35
N LYS A 277 15.26 -12.99 -17.18
CA LYS A 277 15.53 -12.93 -18.63
C LYS A 277 14.63 -11.91 -19.31
N THR A 278 13.35 -11.89 -18.98
CA THR A 278 12.39 -10.92 -19.50
C THR A 278 12.83 -9.50 -19.19
N HIS A 279 13.18 -9.20 -17.94
CA HIS A 279 13.69 -7.88 -17.54
C HIS A 279 14.96 -7.49 -18.28
N GLN A 280 15.89 -8.43 -18.54
CA GLN A 280 17.09 -8.14 -19.33
C GLN A 280 16.75 -7.78 -20.80
N ILE A 281 15.78 -8.45 -21.39
CA ILE A 281 15.30 -8.16 -22.76
C ILE A 281 14.63 -6.79 -22.78
N LEU A 282 13.70 -6.53 -21.85
CA LEU A 282 13.00 -5.27 -21.74
C LEU A 282 13.95 -4.08 -21.50
N THR A 283 14.98 -4.28 -20.67
CA THR A 283 16.02 -3.26 -20.46
C THR A 283 16.77 -2.94 -21.77
N LYS A 284 17.07 -3.95 -22.61
CA LYS A 284 17.69 -3.73 -23.91
C LYS A 284 16.76 -3.01 -24.89
N GLN A 285 15.46 -3.32 -24.85
CA GLN A 285 14.44 -2.64 -25.66
C GLN A 285 14.27 -1.19 -25.21
N SER A 286 14.16 -0.94 -23.90
CA SER A 286 14.07 0.42 -23.35
C SER A 286 15.24 1.30 -23.79
N LYS A 287 16.47 0.77 -23.77
CA LYS A 287 17.65 1.49 -24.27
C LYS A 287 17.57 1.88 -25.75
N LYS A 288 16.83 1.13 -26.56
CA LYS A 288 16.62 1.47 -27.98
C LYS A 288 15.52 2.49 -28.19
N LEU A 289 14.49 2.45 -27.33
CA LEU A 289 13.32 3.32 -27.42
C LEU A 289 13.55 4.69 -26.73
N ASP A 290 14.41 4.69 -25.72
CA ASP A 290 14.65 5.86 -24.87
C ASP A 290 16.06 6.40 -25.11
N LEU A 291 16.16 7.37 -26.02
CA LEU A 291 17.45 8.02 -26.37
C LEU A 291 18.07 8.78 -25.18
N SER A 292 17.29 9.11 -24.14
CA SER A 292 17.83 9.77 -22.93
C SER A 292 18.80 8.88 -22.16
N LEU A 293 18.68 7.55 -22.29
CA LEU A 293 19.60 6.59 -21.69
C LEU A 293 21.00 6.54 -22.33
N ILE A 294 21.19 7.16 -23.49
CA ILE A 294 22.45 7.14 -24.22
C ILE A 294 23.42 8.19 -23.66
N HIS A 295 22.93 9.16 -22.91
CA HIS A 295 23.69 10.33 -22.43
C HIS A 295 23.95 10.34 -20.92
N ILE A 296 23.64 9.26 -20.20
CA ILE A 296 23.90 9.17 -18.75
C ILE A 296 25.14 8.33 -18.46
#